data_a64c9de68e04359960073ee890414114
#
_entry.id   a64c9de68e04359960073ee890414114
#
_cell.length_a   1.000
_cell.length_b   1.000
_cell.length_c   1.000
_cell.angle_alpha   90.00
_cell.angle_beta   90.00
_cell.angle_gamma   90.00
#
_symmetry.space_group_name_H-M   'P 1'
#
loop_
_entity.id
_entity.type
_entity.pdbx_description
1 polymer ?
#
loop_
_entity_poly.entity_id
_entity_poly.type
_entity_poly.pdbx_seq_one_letter_code
_entity_poly.pdbx_strand_id
1 'polypeptide(L)'
;MRKLIVVASVAAGLLTGCDQGNTTGSEKAAKALVDKSVSNMVPVQGGEFLMGDFGPLVGQKLPFSIQQDDKTLHKVILSDFSISKYKVTNDDFNVYLKVKDKKNPPVDILAKRHPSLLKGDYPAGVIWQQAKDYCQWLGKESGKKIDLPTEAQWEYAARSRGQYLPFATNNGELLPGKNFPNQDELDSYTDGIGLPFYPIGKFPPNPLGLYDMGLSGSEWTNDWYAADYYSHSPVNDPQGPAQGTKKVLRGNVGGDRQYALTMFRQSASPLPEEVDGDYEKYGVGPQYVFRCVINK
;
A
#
# COMPACT_ATOMS: atom_id res chain seq x y z
N MET A 1 74.11 -44.70 28.21
CA MET A 1 72.70 -44.90 27.83
C MET A 1 72.11 -43.51 27.53
N ARG A 2 72.08 -43.10 26.24
CA ARG A 2 71.53 -41.81 25.81
C ARG A 2 70.12 -42.05 25.25
N LYS A 3 69.08 -41.42 25.82
CA LYS A 3 67.72 -41.50 25.33
C LYS A 3 67.56 -40.49 24.21
N LEU A 4 67.15 -40.96 23.03
CA LEU A 4 66.71 -40.13 21.91
C LEU A 4 65.30 -39.67 22.21
N ILE A 5 65.10 -38.39 22.13
CA ILE A 5 63.74 -37.76 22.13
C ILE A 5 63.40 -37.47 20.69
N VAL A 6 62.36 -38.12 20.19
CA VAL A 6 61.76 -37.83 18.87
C VAL A 6 60.73 -36.76 19.07
N VAL A 7 60.90 -35.58 18.43
CA VAL A 7 59.92 -34.53 18.41
C VAL A 7 59.07 -34.72 17.14
N ALA A 8 57.81 -35.05 17.32
CA ALA A 8 56.85 -35.10 16.22
C ALA A 8 56.23 -33.70 16.00
N SER A 9 56.52 -33.07 14.85
CA SER A 9 55.93 -31.82 14.42
C SER A 9 54.56 -32.11 13.86
N VAL A 10 53.49 -31.62 14.53
CA VAL A 10 52.13 -31.62 14.01
C VAL A 10 51.94 -30.36 13.15
N ALA A 11 51.84 -30.52 11.85
CA ALA A 11 51.43 -29.45 10.93
C ALA A 11 49.93 -29.26 11.05
N ALA A 12 49.48 -28.15 11.64
CA ALA A 12 48.08 -27.72 11.63
C ALA A 12 47.78 -27.10 10.29
N GLY A 13 47.10 -27.84 9.43
CA GLY A 13 46.53 -27.32 8.19
C GLY A 13 45.36 -26.42 8.52
N LEU A 14 45.50 -25.10 8.26
CA LEU A 14 44.42 -24.14 8.23
C LEU A 14 43.57 -24.42 7.01
N LEU A 15 42.47 -25.15 7.17
CA LEU A 15 41.40 -25.21 6.21
C LEU A 15 40.61 -23.88 6.30
N THR A 16 40.93 -22.90 5.46
CA THR A 16 40.05 -21.79 5.15
C THR A 16 38.88 -22.34 4.33
N GLY A 17 37.87 -22.85 5.00
CA GLY A 17 36.59 -23.12 4.40
C GLY A 17 35.98 -21.79 3.95
N CYS A 18 35.92 -21.56 2.66
CA CYS A 18 34.96 -20.57 2.13
C CYS A 18 33.57 -21.02 2.54
N ASP A 19 33.02 -20.34 3.52
CA ASP A 19 31.61 -20.45 3.90
C ASP A 19 30.79 -19.92 2.74
N GLN A 20 30.46 -20.77 1.74
CA GLN A 20 29.41 -20.53 0.79
C GLN A 20 28.10 -20.61 1.58
N GLY A 21 27.69 -19.45 2.10
CA GLY A 21 26.50 -19.29 2.92
C GLY A 21 25.30 -19.97 2.26
N ASN A 22 24.91 -21.08 2.84
CA ASN A 22 23.71 -21.82 2.48
C ASN A 22 22.51 -21.00 2.96
N THR A 23 22.12 -19.97 2.15
CA THR A 23 20.97 -19.11 2.47
C THR A 23 19.75 -19.98 2.69
N THR A 24 19.10 -19.82 3.84
CA THR A 24 17.90 -20.58 4.20
C THR A 24 16.79 -20.32 3.18
N GLY A 25 15.83 -21.22 3.04
CA GLY A 25 14.68 -21.01 2.16
C GLY A 25 13.93 -19.70 2.47
N SER A 26 13.92 -19.29 3.75
CA SER A 26 13.33 -18.04 4.21
C SER A 26 14.09 -16.80 3.72
N GLU A 27 15.43 -16.83 3.76
CA GLU A 27 16.26 -15.72 3.25
C GLU A 27 16.13 -15.54 1.73
N LYS A 28 16.05 -16.65 0.98
CA LYS A 28 15.80 -16.61 -0.46
C LYS A 28 14.42 -16.00 -0.76
N ALA A 29 13.39 -16.38 -0.02
CA ALA A 29 12.05 -15.84 -0.17
C ALA A 29 12.01 -14.35 0.19
N ALA A 30 12.66 -13.93 1.27
CA ALA A 30 12.79 -12.53 1.66
C ALA A 30 13.46 -11.71 0.56
N LYS A 31 14.62 -12.17 0.06
CA LYS A 31 15.34 -11.49 -1.01
C LYS A 31 14.51 -11.38 -2.28
N ALA A 32 13.85 -12.44 -2.70
CA ALA A 32 13.00 -12.42 -3.90
C ALA A 32 11.84 -11.43 -3.76
N LEU A 33 11.20 -11.35 -2.59
CA LEU A 33 10.14 -10.39 -2.32
C LEU A 33 10.65 -8.95 -2.33
N VAL A 34 11.80 -8.68 -1.73
CA VAL A 34 12.43 -7.36 -1.72
C VAL A 34 12.80 -6.93 -3.14
N ASP A 35 13.48 -7.79 -3.90
CA ASP A 35 13.87 -7.53 -5.28
C ASP A 35 12.64 -7.25 -6.18
N LYS A 36 11.58 -8.07 -6.05
CA LYS A 36 10.29 -7.87 -6.73
C LYS A 36 9.68 -6.52 -6.35
N SER A 37 9.60 -6.21 -5.05
CA SER A 37 8.98 -4.98 -4.56
C SER A 37 9.72 -3.74 -5.04
N VAL A 38 11.06 -3.74 -4.97
CA VAL A 38 11.87 -2.62 -5.43
C VAL A 38 11.81 -2.45 -6.97
N SER A 39 11.82 -3.54 -7.73
CA SER A 39 11.71 -3.48 -9.20
C SER A 39 10.34 -2.97 -9.68
N ASN A 40 9.32 -3.12 -8.86
CA ASN A 40 7.96 -2.62 -9.12
C ASN A 40 7.72 -1.19 -8.63
N MET A 41 8.75 -0.47 -8.18
CA MET A 41 8.62 0.94 -7.83
C MET A 41 8.66 1.82 -9.09
N VAL A 42 7.62 2.62 -9.27
CA VAL A 42 7.49 3.58 -10.36
C VAL A 42 8.07 4.92 -9.91
N PRO A 43 9.10 5.45 -10.59
CA PRO A 43 9.61 6.78 -10.29
C PRO A 43 8.58 7.86 -10.60
N VAL A 44 8.37 8.76 -9.65
CA VAL A 44 7.48 9.92 -9.79
C VAL A 44 8.31 11.18 -9.59
N GLN A 45 8.49 11.94 -10.65
CA GLN A 45 9.10 13.26 -10.56
C GLN A 45 8.18 14.16 -9.75
N GLY A 46 8.70 14.76 -8.70
CA GLY A 46 8.00 15.75 -7.87
C GLY A 46 7.56 16.97 -8.66
N GLY A 47 6.87 17.85 -7.99
CA GLY A 47 6.39 19.09 -8.59
C GLY A 47 5.23 19.68 -7.81
N GLU A 48 4.67 20.74 -8.35
CA GLU A 48 3.58 21.50 -7.79
C GLU A 48 2.22 20.98 -8.29
N PHE A 49 1.22 20.91 -7.41
CA PHE A 49 -0.17 20.70 -7.79
C PHE A 49 -1.13 21.33 -6.79
N LEU A 50 -2.39 21.46 -7.19
CA LEU A 50 -3.48 21.84 -6.30
C LEU A 50 -4.13 20.55 -5.76
N MET A 51 -3.94 20.29 -4.46
CA MET A 51 -4.52 19.16 -3.75
C MET A 51 -5.94 19.49 -3.27
N GLY A 52 -6.84 18.53 -3.35
CA GLY A 52 -8.24 18.66 -2.97
C GLY A 52 -9.22 18.63 -4.16
N ASP A 53 -10.50 18.96 -3.91
CA ASP A 53 -11.56 18.89 -4.92
C ASP A 53 -11.43 19.99 -5.97
N PHE A 54 -10.85 19.65 -7.09
CA PHE A 54 -10.62 20.54 -8.23
C PHE A 54 -11.85 20.67 -9.17
N GLY A 55 -12.98 20.03 -8.85
CA GLY A 55 -14.20 20.13 -9.66
C GLY A 55 -14.60 21.57 -10.03
N PRO A 56 -14.51 22.57 -9.12
CA PRO A 56 -14.78 23.97 -9.43
C PRO A 56 -13.87 24.59 -10.50
N LEU A 57 -12.73 23.97 -10.81
CA LEU A 57 -11.78 24.47 -11.82
C LEU A 57 -12.06 23.91 -13.22
N VAL A 58 -12.82 22.83 -13.33
CA VAL A 58 -13.01 22.09 -14.60
C VAL A 58 -14.48 21.87 -14.95
N GLY A 59 -14.77 21.57 -16.20
CA GLY A 59 -16.08 21.17 -16.69
C GLY A 59 -17.20 22.11 -16.28
N GLN A 60 -18.18 21.59 -15.54
CA GLN A 60 -19.36 22.36 -15.07
C GLN A 60 -19.06 23.29 -13.89
N LYS A 61 -17.84 23.33 -13.41
CA LYS A 61 -17.38 24.11 -12.25
C LYS A 61 -18.13 23.79 -10.94
N LEU A 62 -18.53 22.54 -10.79
CA LEU A 62 -19.17 22.02 -9.60
C LEU A 62 -18.20 21.07 -8.86
N PRO A 63 -18.27 20.98 -7.52
CA PRO A 63 -17.50 20.00 -6.77
C PRO A 63 -17.80 18.58 -7.25
N PHE A 64 -16.76 17.73 -7.30
CA PHE A 64 -16.91 16.30 -7.56
C PHE A 64 -17.28 15.52 -6.29
N SER A 65 -16.66 15.84 -5.19
CA SER A 65 -16.86 15.17 -3.91
C SER A 65 -18.05 15.77 -3.15
N ILE A 66 -18.72 14.96 -2.34
CA ILE A 66 -19.73 15.43 -1.37
C ILE A 66 -19.12 15.80 -0.02
N GLN A 67 -17.87 15.38 0.24
CA GLN A 67 -17.18 15.66 1.50
C GLN A 67 -16.90 17.16 1.65
N GLN A 68 -16.68 17.60 2.90
CA GLN A 68 -16.35 18.99 3.18
C GLN A 68 -14.86 19.18 3.48
N ASP A 69 -14.19 18.13 3.90
CA ASP A 69 -12.79 18.13 4.31
C ASP A 69 -11.78 18.06 3.14
N ASP A 70 -12.29 17.86 1.91
CA ASP A 70 -11.51 17.88 0.66
C ASP A 70 -11.73 19.15 -0.20
N LYS A 71 -12.63 20.07 0.23
CA LYS A 71 -13.01 21.26 -0.54
C LYS A 71 -11.94 22.35 -0.61
N THR A 72 -11.09 22.44 0.40
CA THR A 72 -10.07 23.46 0.45
C THR A 72 -8.95 23.10 -0.52
N LEU A 73 -9.00 23.63 -1.73
CA LEU A 73 -7.88 23.54 -2.66
C LEU A 73 -6.68 24.29 -2.11
N HIS A 74 -5.56 23.62 -2.04
CA HIS A 74 -4.32 24.20 -1.55
C HIS A 74 -3.13 23.73 -2.37
N LYS A 75 -2.13 24.60 -2.44
CA LYS A 75 -0.89 24.34 -3.16
C LYS A 75 -0.04 23.34 -2.38
N VAL A 76 0.43 22.30 -3.06
CA VAL A 76 1.40 21.34 -2.56
C VAL A 76 2.56 21.23 -3.55
N ILE A 77 3.77 21.16 -3.03
CA ILE A 77 5.00 20.87 -3.78
C ILE A 77 5.62 19.62 -3.18
N LEU A 78 5.80 18.60 -4.01
CA LEU A 78 6.41 17.33 -3.60
C LEU A 78 7.82 17.18 -4.15
N SER A 79 8.71 16.66 -3.34
CA SER A 79 9.99 16.11 -3.77
C SER A 79 9.78 14.86 -4.62
N ASP A 80 10.82 14.47 -5.40
CA ASP A 80 10.78 13.22 -6.13
C ASP A 80 10.67 12.00 -5.19
N PHE A 81 9.88 11.02 -5.57
CA PHE A 81 9.72 9.75 -4.86
C PHE A 81 9.51 8.60 -5.85
N SER A 82 9.43 7.37 -5.34
CA SER A 82 8.92 6.27 -6.14
C SER A 82 7.79 5.58 -5.38
N ILE A 83 6.79 5.05 -6.08
CA ILE A 83 5.62 4.42 -5.47
C ILE A 83 5.41 3.03 -6.05
N SER A 84 4.97 2.08 -5.25
CA SER A 84 4.67 0.73 -5.69
C SER A 84 3.64 0.74 -6.83
N LYS A 85 3.98 0.07 -7.93
CA LYS A 85 3.13 -0.10 -9.11
C LYS A 85 1.78 -0.74 -8.76
N TYR A 86 1.82 -1.70 -7.84
CA TYR A 86 0.68 -2.45 -7.36
C TYR A 86 0.52 -2.27 -5.85
N LYS A 87 -0.66 -2.60 -5.35
CA LYS A 87 -0.88 -2.85 -3.93
C LYS A 87 -0.12 -4.10 -3.50
N VAL A 88 0.24 -4.20 -2.23
CA VAL A 88 0.81 -5.43 -1.66
C VAL A 88 -0.26 -6.51 -1.67
N THR A 89 0.09 -7.68 -2.17
CA THR A 89 -0.83 -8.82 -2.29
C THR A 89 -0.83 -9.71 -1.05
N ASN A 90 -1.85 -10.56 -0.92
CA ASN A 90 -1.88 -11.59 0.11
C ASN A 90 -0.66 -12.51 0.05
N ASP A 91 -0.20 -12.92 -1.15
CA ASP A 91 1.00 -13.73 -1.30
C ASP A 91 2.25 -13.01 -0.77
N ASP A 92 2.43 -11.74 -1.14
CA ASP A 92 3.59 -10.94 -0.70
C ASP A 92 3.58 -10.73 0.82
N PHE A 93 2.40 -10.44 1.38
CA PHE A 93 2.26 -10.26 2.82
C PHE A 93 2.47 -11.55 3.60
N ASN A 94 1.99 -12.70 3.08
CA ASN A 94 2.23 -14.01 3.68
C ASN A 94 3.71 -14.41 3.67
N VAL A 95 4.46 -14.08 2.61
CA VAL A 95 5.92 -14.25 2.59
C VAL A 95 6.57 -13.43 3.70
N TYR A 96 6.20 -12.15 3.83
CA TYR A 96 6.70 -11.28 4.91
C TYR A 96 6.40 -11.84 6.30
N LEU A 97 5.17 -12.27 6.57
CA LEU A 97 4.80 -12.84 7.86
C LEU A 97 5.65 -14.09 8.19
N LYS A 98 5.82 -14.97 7.21
CA LYS A 98 6.64 -16.17 7.35
C LYS A 98 8.13 -15.85 7.63
N VAL A 99 8.68 -14.86 6.91
CA VAL A 99 10.07 -14.39 7.11
C VAL A 99 10.26 -13.80 8.50
N LYS A 100 9.25 -13.13 9.03
CA LYS A 100 9.27 -12.48 10.35
C LYS A 100 8.79 -13.39 11.49
N ASP A 101 8.49 -14.66 11.21
CA ASP A 101 7.88 -15.59 12.17
C ASP A 101 6.64 -15.00 12.86
N LYS A 102 5.83 -14.28 12.09
CA LYS A 102 4.58 -13.69 12.55
C LYS A 102 3.41 -14.55 12.11
N LYS A 103 2.40 -14.68 12.96
CA LYS A 103 1.13 -15.33 12.59
C LYS A 103 0.31 -14.43 11.68
N ASN A 104 -0.48 -15.06 10.80
CA ASN A 104 -1.51 -14.35 10.06
C ASN A 104 -2.47 -13.66 11.04
N PRO A 105 -2.85 -12.41 10.77
CA PRO A 105 -3.89 -11.75 11.56
C PRO A 105 -5.21 -12.53 11.41
N PRO A 106 -6.10 -12.47 12.41
CA PRO A 106 -7.46 -12.97 12.22
C PRO A 106 -8.10 -12.29 11.01
N VAL A 107 -8.83 -13.04 10.21
CA VAL A 107 -9.61 -12.46 9.09
C VAL A 107 -11.00 -12.07 9.57
N ASP A 108 -11.55 -11.02 8.98
CA ASP A 108 -12.90 -10.56 9.29
C ASP A 108 -13.98 -11.52 8.78
N ILE A 109 -15.23 -11.25 9.15
CA ILE A 109 -16.36 -12.11 8.78
C ILE A 109 -16.63 -12.10 7.27
N LEU A 110 -16.32 -10.99 6.57
CA LEU A 110 -16.49 -10.90 5.13
C LEU A 110 -15.54 -11.86 4.42
N ALA A 111 -14.25 -11.80 4.76
CA ALA A 111 -13.24 -12.68 4.18
C ALA A 111 -13.44 -14.15 4.58
N LYS A 112 -13.95 -14.43 5.79
CA LYS A 112 -14.33 -15.81 6.19
C LYS A 112 -15.45 -16.38 5.33
N ARG A 113 -16.45 -15.57 4.99
CA ARG A 113 -17.60 -16.00 4.17
C ARG A 113 -17.29 -16.05 2.67
N HIS A 114 -16.33 -15.27 2.22
CA HIS A 114 -15.94 -15.13 0.82
C HIS A 114 -14.45 -15.40 0.65
N PRO A 115 -14.02 -16.67 0.64
CA PRO A 115 -12.59 -17.04 0.62
C PRO A 115 -11.85 -16.59 -0.64
N SER A 116 -12.55 -16.26 -1.72
CA SER A 116 -11.92 -15.69 -2.92
C SER A 116 -11.13 -14.42 -2.61
N LEU A 117 -11.57 -13.61 -1.63
CA LEU A 117 -10.92 -12.38 -1.18
C LEU A 117 -9.55 -12.63 -0.51
N LEU A 118 -9.25 -13.87 -0.14
CA LEU A 118 -7.97 -14.28 0.46
C LEU A 118 -7.01 -14.91 -0.56
N LYS A 119 -7.38 -14.98 -1.84
CA LYS A 119 -6.48 -15.50 -2.88
C LYS A 119 -5.22 -14.65 -2.98
N GLY A 120 -4.12 -15.27 -3.39
CA GLY A 120 -2.79 -14.72 -3.33
C GLY A 120 -2.60 -13.42 -4.11
N ASP A 121 -3.29 -13.25 -5.23
CA ASP A 121 -3.23 -12.09 -6.12
C ASP A 121 -4.20 -10.94 -5.74
N TYR A 122 -4.97 -11.09 -4.66
CA TYR A 122 -5.79 -10.00 -4.11
C TYR A 122 -4.95 -9.09 -3.19
N PRO A 123 -5.32 -7.79 -3.06
CA PRO A 123 -4.69 -6.91 -2.10
C PRO A 123 -4.78 -7.43 -0.67
N ALA A 124 -3.68 -7.37 0.07
CA ALA A 124 -3.63 -7.80 1.46
C ALA A 124 -4.38 -6.82 2.36
N GLY A 125 -5.41 -7.32 3.04
CA GLY A 125 -6.12 -6.59 4.07
C GLY A 125 -5.32 -6.56 5.37
N VAL A 126 -5.05 -5.36 5.92
CA VAL A 126 -4.19 -5.18 7.09
C VAL A 126 -4.61 -3.97 7.93
N ILE A 127 -4.25 -3.95 9.21
CA ILE A 127 -4.29 -2.73 10.03
C ILE A 127 -3.13 -1.80 9.66
N TRP A 128 -3.24 -0.51 9.98
CA TRP A 128 -2.24 0.50 9.64
C TRP A 128 -0.82 0.13 10.10
N GLN A 129 -0.67 -0.36 11.32
CA GLN A 129 0.66 -0.73 11.85
C GLN A 129 1.32 -1.87 11.07
N GLN A 130 0.53 -2.85 10.62
CA GLN A 130 1.05 -3.96 9.80
C GLN A 130 1.52 -3.46 8.43
N ALA A 131 0.76 -2.54 7.80
CA ALA A 131 1.15 -1.91 6.55
C ALA A 131 2.47 -1.12 6.71
N LYS A 132 2.57 -0.34 7.79
CA LYS A 132 3.77 0.43 8.16
C LYS A 132 4.99 -0.48 8.37
N ASP A 133 4.83 -1.52 9.20
CA ASP A 133 5.89 -2.48 9.51
C ASP A 133 6.41 -3.20 8.25
N TYR A 134 5.50 -3.55 7.32
CA TYR A 134 5.87 -4.18 6.05
C TYR A 134 6.74 -3.24 5.19
N CYS A 135 6.29 -2.00 4.97
CA CYS A 135 7.04 -1.04 4.17
C CYS A 135 8.41 -0.73 4.80
N GLN A 136 8.47 -0.55 6.10
CA GLN A 136 9.73 -0.30 6.82
C GLN A 136 10.66 -1.52 6.79
N TRP A 137 10.10 -2.74 6.84
CA TRP A 137 10.90 -3.95 6.64
C TRP A 137 11.51 -3.99 5.24
N LEU A 138 10.74 -3.72 4.19
CA LEU A 138 11.29 -3.61 2.83
C LEU A 138 12.42 -2.57 2.77
N GLY A 139 12.26 -1.45 3.46
CA GLY A 139 13.26 -0.40 3.56
C GLY A 139 14.56 -0.90 4.18
N LYS A 140 14.46 -1.60 5.31
CA LYS A 140 15.59 -2.19 6.02
C LYS A 140 16.34 -3.21 5.15
N GLU A 141 15.62 -4.13 4.52
CA GLU A 141 16.22 -5.20 3.71
C GLU A 141 16.84 -4.68 2.40
N SER A 142 16.27 -3.62 1.81
CA SER A 142 16.77 -3.04 0.56
C SER A 142 17.77 -1.89 0.75
N GLY A 143 17.97 -1.39 1.97
CA GLY A 143 18.79 -0.20 2.25
C GLY A 143 18.19 1.11 1.73
N LYS A 144 16.88 1.16 1.48
CA LYS A 144 16.16 2.32 0.95
C LYS A 144 15.23 2.92 2.01
N LYS A 145 14.88 4.20 1.87
CA LYS A 145 13.90 4.84 2.76
C LYS A 145 12.47 4.49 2.29
N ILE A 146 11.98 3.30 2.63
CA ILE A 146 10.64 2.85 2.24
C ILE A 146 9.67 3.03 3.41
N ASP A 147 8.49 3.58 3.09
CA ASP A 147 7.42 3.82 4.05
C ASP A 147 6.04 3.78 3.35
N LEU A 148 4.96 4.00 4.11
CA LEU A 148 3.66 4.32 3.54
C LEU A 148 3.70 5.68 2.82
N PRO A 149 2.94 5.88 1.73
CA PRO A 149 2.83 7.20 1.11
C PRO A 149 2.23 8.21 2.08
N THR A 150 2.60 9.48 1.96
CA THR A 150 1.78 10.54 2.51
C THR A 150 0.48 10.67 1.71
N GLU A 151 -0.54 11.27 2.30
CA GLU A 151 -1.79 11.56 1.60
C GLU A 151 -1.55 12.36 0.31
N ALA A 152 -0.66 13.35 0.38
CA ALA A 152 -0.30 14.17 -0.77
C ALA A 152 0.44 13.38 -1.86
N GLN A 153 1.38 12.51 -1.51
CA GLN A 153 2.05 11.62 -2.47
C GLN A 153 1.05 10.69 -3.16
N TRP A 154 0.10 10.13 -2.39
CA TRP A 154 -0.93 9.27 -2.93
C TRP A 154 -1.80 10.00 -3.96
N GLU A 155 -2.35 11.18 -3.60
CA GLU A 155 -3.22 11.96 -4.51
C GLU A 155 -2.46 12.42 -5.76
N TYR A 156 -1.23 12.92 -5.60
CA TYR A 156 -0.39 13.34 -6.71
C TYR A 156 -0.14 12.19 -7.71
N ALA A 157 0.18 11.01 -7.20
CA ALA A 157 0.40 9.82 -8.02
C ALA A 157 -0.90 9.30 -8.66
N ALA A 158 -2.01 9.27 -7.94
CA ALA A 158 -3.32 8.86 -8.45
C ALA A 158 -3.76 9.76 -9.61
N ARG A 159 -3.49 11.05 -9.51
CA ARG A 159 -3.76 12.07 -10.52
C ARG A 159 -2.61 12.24 -11.53
N SER A 160 -1.76 11.24 -11.66
CA SER A 160 -0.66 11.22 -12.64
C SER A 160 0.15 12.53 -12.65
N ARG A 161 0.73 12.87 -11.49
CA ARG A 161 1.45 14.12 -11.18
C ARG A 161 0.50 15.31 -11.10
N GLY A 162 -0.61 15.15 -10.39
CA GLY A 162 -1.52 16.24 -10.03
C GLY A 162 -2.38 16.78 -11.18
N GLN A 163 -2.54 16.02 -12.26
CA GLN A 163 -3.49 16.37 -13.32
C GLN A 163 -4.94 16.40 -12.79
N TYR A 164 -5.84 17.04 -13.50
CA TYR A 164 -7.26 17.10 -13.14
C TYR A 164 -8.00 15.84 -13.59
N LEU A 165 -7.59 14.68 -13.03
CA LEU A 165 -8.17 13.37 -13.28
C LEU A 165 -9.06 12.96 -12.10
N PRO A 166 -10.39 12.93 -12.25
CA PRO A 166 -11.30 12.56 -11.17
C PRO A 166 -11.08 11.13 -10.67
N PHE A 167 -10.74 10.21 -11.57
CA PHE A 167 -10.47 8.81 -11.26
C PHE A 167 -9.06 8.41 -11.70
N ALA A 168 -8.41 7.57 -10.91
CA ALA A 168 -7.04 7.11 -11.18
C ALA A 168 -6.99 5.98 -12.21
N THR A 169 -7.70 6.15 -13.32
CA THR A 169 -7.75 5.23 -14.46
C THR A 169 -6.87 5.74 -15.62
N ASN A 170 -6.80 4.99 -16.68
CA ASN A 170 -6.01 5.34 -17.88
C ASN A 170 -6.46 6.64 -18.58
N ASN A 171 -7.70 7.08 -18.36
CA ASN A 171 -8.29 8.27 -19.02
C ASN A 171 -9.01 9.21 -18.04
N GLY A 172 -9.01 8.94 -16.75
CA GLY A 172 -9.69 9.74 -15.72
C GLY A 172 -11.20 9.49 -15.61
N GLU A 173 -11.75 8.50 -16.31
CA GLU A 173 -13.15 8.09 -16.26
C GLU A 173 -13.30 6.69 -15.69
N LEU A 174 -14.48 6.33 -15.15
CA LEU A 174 -14.82 4.94 -14.78
C LEU A 174 -15.71 4.33 -15.86
N LEU A 175 -15.15 3.38 -16.61
CA LEU A 175 -15.81 2.69 -17.72
C LEU A 175 -15.92 1.19 -17.38
N PRO A 176 -17.08 0.70 -16.85
CA PRO A 176 -17.28 -0.69 -16.48
C PRO A 176 -16.94 -1.66 -17.62
N GLY A 177 -16.21 -2.74 -17.32
CA GLY A 177 -15.73 -3.73 -18.29
C GLY A 177 -14.57 -3.27 -19.17
N LYS A 178 -14.05 -2.02 -18.98
CA LYS A 178 -12.90 -1.49 -19.74
C LYS A 178 -11.72 -1.10 -18.85
N ASN A 179 -11.95 -0.28 -17.85
CA ASN A 179 -10.91 0.17 -16.91
C ASN A 179 -11.34 0.03 -15.44
N PHE A 180 -12.46 -0.59 -15.24
CA PHE A 180 -13.07 -0.90 -13.96
C PHE A 180 -13.99 -2.13 -14.17
N PRO A 181 -14.14 -3.06 -13.19
CA PRO A 181 -15.00 -4.22 -13.36
C PRO A 181 -16.47 -3.83 -13.61
N ASN A 182 -17.14 -4.56 -14.49
CA ASN A 182 -18.61 -4.56 -14.54
C ASN A 182 -19.18 -5.46 -13.41
N GLN A 183 -20.52 -5.51 -13.27
CA GLN A 183 -21.17 -6.24 -12.18
C GLN A 183 -20.90 -7.75 -12.24
N ASP A 184 -20.97 -8.36 -13.42
CA ASP A 184 -20.71 -9.81 -13.59
C ASP A 184 -19.26 -10.16 -13.23
N GLU A 185 -18.31 -9.30 -13.57
CA GLU A 185 -16.92 -9.46 -13.18
C GLU A 185 -16.75 -9.33 -11.65
N LEU A 186 -17.39 -8.32 -11.01
CA LEU A 186 -17.37 -8.17 -9.55
C LEU A 186 -17.95 -9.39 -8.85
N ASP A 187 -19.08 -9.91 -9.33
CA ASP A 187 -19.69 -11.13 -8.79
C ASP A 187 -18.73 -12.32 -8.90
N SER A 188 -18.06 -12.47 -10.05
CA SER A 188 -17.10 -13.55 -10.25
C SER A 188 -15.86 -13.46 -9.36
N TYR A 189 -15.42 -12.23 -9.05
CA TYR A 189 -14.25 -12.00 -8.19
C TYR A 189 -14.56 -12.16 -6.70
N THR A 190 -15.80 -12.02 -6.29
CA THR A 190 -16.19 -11.87 -4.88
C THR A 190 -17.23 -12.90 -4.41
N ASP A 191 -17.23 -14.12 -5.00
CA ASP A 191 -18.15 -15.20 -4.63
C ASP A 191 -19.63 -14.76 -4.67
N GLY A 192 -19.97 -13.92 -5.65
CA GLY A 192 -21.35 -13.47 -5.91
C GLY A 192 -21.85 -12.29 -5.08
N ILE A 193 -21.01 -11.63 -4.27
CA ILE A 193 -21.44 -10.46 -3.47
C ILE A 193 -21.28 -9.11 -4.17
N GLY A 194 -20.62 -9.07 -5.33
CA GLY A 194 -20.53 -7.87 -6.18
C GLY A 194 -19.82 -6.67 -5.57
N LEU A 195 -19.00 -6.87 -4.53
CA LEU A 195 -18.22 -5.79 -3.93
C LEU A 195 -17.01 -5.44 -4.80
N PRO A 196 -16.48 -4.21 -4.72
CA PRO A 196 -15.39 -3.74 -5.60
C PRO A 196 -14.01 -4.26 -5.15
N PHE A 197 -13.89 -5.56 -4.90
CA PHE A 197 -12.65 -6.25 -4.61
C PHE A 197 -12.30 -7.21 -5.76
N TYR A 198 -11.08 -7.12 -6.27
CA TYR A 198 -10.62 -7.92 -7.39
C TYR A 198 -9.09 -8.07 -7.37
N PRO A 199 -8.53 -9.06 -8.08
CA PRO A 199 -7.09 -9.25 -8.16
C PRO A 199 -6.37 -8.04 -8.75
N ILE A 200 -5.15 -7.77 -8.30
CA ILE A 200 -4.37 -6.64 -8.77
C ILE A 200 -4.09 -6.71 -10.28
N GLY A 201 -3.99 -5.54 -10.92
CA GLY A 201 -3.51 -5.40 -12.30
C GLY A 201 -4.43 -5.93 -13.39
N LYS A 202 -5.72 -6.15 -13.09
CA LYS A 202 -6.70 -6.66 -14.08
C LYS A 202 -7.10 -5.62 -15.12
N PHE A 203 -7.05 -4.36 -14.78
CA PHE A 203 -7.46 -3.25 -15.63
C PHE A 203 -6.28 -2.33 -15.98
N PRO A 204 -6.39 -1.52 -17.04
CA PRO A 204 -5.33 -0.61 -17.44
C PRO A 204 -4.89 0.34 -16.31
N PRO A 205 -3.58 0.61 -16.19
CA PRO A 205 -3.06 1.54 -15.19
C PRO A 205 -3.39 3.00 -15.54
N ASN A 206 -3.19 3.89 -14.58
CA ASN A 206 -3.19 5.32 -14.85
C ASN A 206 -2.00 5.72 -15.76
N PRO A 207 -1.92 6.97 -16.26
CA PRO A 207 -0.83 7.41 -17.14
C PRO A 207 0.59 7.30 -16.56
N LEU A 208 0.75 7.19 -15.22
CA LEU A 208 2.04 6.88 -14.58
C LEU A 208 2.38 5.39 -14.58
N GLY A 209 1.46 4.51 -14.99
CA GLY A 209 1.66 3.06 -14.92
C GLY A 209 1.31 2.46 -13.56
N LEU A 210 0.53 3.15 -12.73
CA LEU A 210 0.07 2.68 -11.42
C LEU A 210 -1.29 2.01 -11.56
N TYR A 211 -1.42 0.82 -11.00
CA TYR A 211 -2.62 -0.01 -11.07
C TYR A 211 -3.50 0.16 -9.84
N ASP A 212 -4.80 0.06 -10.03
CA ASP A 212 -5.84 -0.08 -9.00
C ASP A 212 -5.85 1.05 -7.95
N MET A 213 -5.27 2.22 -8.26
CA MET A 213 -5.34 3.36 -7.35
C MET A 213 -6.78 3.86 -7.24
N GLY A 214 -7.26 3.99 -6.01
CA GLY A 214 -8.64 4.37 -5.75
C GLY A 214 -9.68 3.26 -5.92
N LEU A 215 -9.25 2.01 -6.23
CA LEU A 215 -10.13 0.86 -6.47
C LEU A 215 -9.63 -0.37 -5.71
N SER A 216 -10.49 -1.40 -5.53
CA SER A 216 -10.13 -2.65 -4.83
C SER A 216 -9.52 -2.44 -3.44
N GLY A 217 -10.30 -1.78 -2.56
CA GLY A 217 -9.91 -1.45 -1.18
C GLY A 217 -9.29 -0.07 -1.03
N SER A 218 -9.52 0.55 0.14
CA SER A 218 -8.91 1.83 0.51
C SER A 218 -7.48 1.64 1.01
N GLU A 219 -6.59 2.53 0.63
CA GLU A 219 -5.18 2.43 0.94
C GLU A 219 -4.82 3.28 2.15
N TRP A 220 -4.12 2.67 3.11
CA TRP A 220 -3.51 3.37 4.22
C TRP A 220 -2.46 4.37 3.75
N THR A 221 -2.53 5.58 4.28
CA THR A 221 -1.44 6.57 4.18
C THR A 221 -0.74 6.75 5.52
N ASN A 222 0.39 7.46 5.52
CA ASN A 222 1.15 7.70 6.74
C ASN A 222 0.50 8.75 7.65
N ASP A 223 -0.34 9.61 7.08
CA ASP A 223 -0.87 10.81 7.71
C ASP A 223 -1.90 10.50 8.79
N TRP A 224 -1.84 11.25 9.90
CA TRP A 224 -2.99 11.38 10.79
C TRP A 224 -4.07 12.20 10.11
N TYR A 225 -5.32 11.90 10.40
CA TYR A 225 -6.46 12.62 9.85
C TYR A 225 -6.86 13.79 10.76
N ALA A 226 -7.08 14.96 10.13
CA ALA A 226 -7.84 16.08 10.68
C ALA A 226 -8.68 16.69 9.55
N ALA A 227 -9.94 17.00 9.83
CA ALA A 227 -10.88 17.49 8.82
C ALA A 227 -10.50 18.87 8.28
N ASP A 228 -9.85 19.69 9.09
CA ASP A 228 -9.43 21.05 8.76
C ASP A 228 -7.99 21.16 8.23
N TYR A 229 -7.26 20.03 8.10
CA TYR A 229 -5.83 20.04 7.77
C TYR A 229 -5.51 20.77 6.47
N TYR A 230 -6.35 20.66 5.44
CA TYR A 230 -6.11 21.31 4.15
C TYR A 230 -6.07 22.83 4.24
N SER A 231 -6.72 23.45 5.23
CA SER A 231 -6.72 24.91 5.43
C SER A 231 -5.39 25.47 5.96
N HIS A 232 -4.52 24.61 6.50
CA HIS A 232 -3.24 25.01 7.11
C HIS A 232 -2.09 24.04 6.80
N SER A 233 -2.27 23.19 5.79
CA SER A 233 -1.25 22.24 5.34
C SER A 233 0.02 22.98 4.89
N PRO A 234 1.22 22.51 5.28
CA PRO A 234 2.47 23.01 4.70
C PRO A 234 2.48 22.82 3.19
N VAL A 235 3.11 23.78 2.48
CA VAL A 235 3.22 23.72 1.01
C VAL A 235 4.16 22.60 0.56
N ASN A 236 5.30 22.42 1.26
CA ASN A 236 6.34 21.49 0.85
C ASN A 236 6.23 20.17 1.60
N ASP A 237 6.14 19.07 0.86
CA ASP A 237 6.12 17.69 1.35
C ASP A 237 5.27 17.47 2.62
N PRO A 238 3.96 17.82 2.62
CA PRO A 238 3.12 17.72 3.80
C PRO A 238 3.03 16.29 4.30
N GLN A 239 3.05 16.11 5.62
CA GLN A 239 3.10 14.82 6.31
C GLN A 239 1.85 14.54 7.16
N GLY A 240 0.81 15.36 7.02
CA GLY A 240 -0.35 15.33 7.91
C GLY A 240 -0.08 15.98 9.27
N PRO A 241 -1.08 16.01 10.16
CA PRO A 241 -0.93 16.43 11.54
C PRO A 241 0.10 15.57 12.29
N ALA A 242 0.78 16.16 13.28
CA ALA A 242 1.78 15.44 14.09
C ALA A 242 1.17 14.28 14.92
N GLN A 243 -0.11 14.39 15.24
CA GLN A 243 -0.86 13.39 16.04
C GLN A 243 -2.34 13.38 15.64
N GLY A 244 -3.03 12.31 16.00
CA GLY A 244 -4.45 12.13 15.73
C GLY A 244 -4.96 10.81 16.31
N THR A 245 -6.24 10.53 16.12
CA THR A 245 -6.89 9.27 16.53
C THR A 245 -7.21 8.37 15.35
N LYS A 246 -7.24 8.93 14.16
CA LYS A 246 -7.51 8.20 12.90
C LYS A 246 -6.40 8.45 11.88
N LYS A 247 -6.17 7.48 11.02
CA LYS A 247 -5.27 7.58 9.86
C LYS A 247 -6.07 7.88 8.62
N VAL A 248 -5.46 8.62 7.70
CA VAL A 248 -6.08 8.87 6.39
C VAL A 248 -6.07 7.61 5.54
N LEU A 249 -7.20 7.37 4.89
CA LEU A 249 -7.40 6.35 3.87
C LEU A 249 -7.77 7.00 2.55
N ARG A 250 -7.30 6.42 1.47
CA ARG A 250 -7.59 6.89 0.12
C ARG A 250 -8.11 5.73 -0.74
N GLY A 251 -9.09 6.03 -1.60
CA GLY A 251 -9.69 5.03 -2.49
C GLY A 251 -10.95 4.38 -1.91
N ASN A 252 -11.45 3.37 -2.59
CA ASN A 252 -12.80 2.84 -2.41
C ASN A 252 -12.86 1.53 -1.64
N VAL A 253 -13.66 1.51 -0.57
CA VAL A 253 -14.07 0.30 0.18
C VAL A 253 -15.51 -0.12 -0.09
N GLY A 254 -16.30 0.69 -0.81
CA GLY A 254 -17.73 0.45 -1.07
C GLY A 254 -18.09 0.52 -2.55
N GLY A 255 -19.30 0.14 -2.91
CA GLY A 255 -19.79 0.12 -4.29
C GLY A 255 -20.09 1.49 -4.91
N ASP A 256 -20.07 2.57 -4.11
CA ASP A 256 -20.36 3.92 -4.64
C ASP A 256 -19.11 4.50 -5.30
N ARG A 257 -19.27 4.93 -6.56
CA ARG A 257 -18.21 5.53 -7.38
C ARG A 257 -17.60 6.79 -6.77
N GLN A 258 -18.33 7.52 -5.91
CA GLN A 258 -17.81 8.71 -5.24
C GLN A 258 -16.56 8.41 -4.40
N TYR A 259 -16.50 7.24 -3.78
CA TYR A 259 -15.33 6.84 -2.99
C TYR A 259 -14.08 6.55 -3.83
N ALA A 260 -14.24 6.33 -5.15
CA ALA A 260 -13.13 6.13 -6.07
C ALA A 260 -12.51 7.43 -6.59
N LEU A 261 -13.08 8.61 -6.26
CA LEU A 261 -12.52 9.90 -6.64
C LEU A 261 -11.12 10.10 -6.06
N THR A 262 -10.23 10.63 -6.88
CA THR A 262 -8.81 10.81 -6.50
C THR A 262 -8.63 11.80 -5.36
N MET A 263 -9.56 12.73 -5.15
CA MET A 263 -9.54 13.70 -4.06
C MET A 263 -10.31 13.24 -2.81
N PHE A 264 -11.14 12.19 -2.91
CA PHE A 264 -11.99 11.75 -1.80
C PHE A 264 -11.16 11.26 -0.61
N ARG A 265 -11.44 11.82 0.56
CA ARG A 265 -10.75 11.50 1.81
C ARG A 265 -11.61 10.60 2.69
N GLN A 266 -10.97 9.63 3.32
CA GLN A 266 -11.57 8.79 4.35
C GLN A 266 -10.62 8.68 5.54
N SER A 267 -11.10 8.18 6.65
CA SER A 267 -10.27 7.92 7.82
C SER A 267 -10.78 6.73 8.61
N ALA A 268 -9.87 5.98 9.21
CA ALA A 268 -10.19 4.90 10.11
C ALA A 268 -9.23 4.88 11.31
N SER A 269 -9.65 4.20 12.38
CA SER A 269 -8.76 3.88 13.50
C SER A 269 -7.57 3.05 12.98
N PRO A 270 -6.33 3.36 13.40
CA PRO A 270 -5.16 2.54 13.05
C PRO A 270 -5.19 1.15 13.68
N LEU A 271 -6.03 0.95 14.69
CA LEU A 271 -6.30 -0.30 15.38
C LEU A 271 -7.73 -0.75 15.10
N PRO A 272 -8.01 -2.05 15.12
CA PRO A 272 -9.39 -2.53 15.08
C PRO A 272 -10.19 -1.90 16.21
N GLU A 273 -11.38 -1.42 15.92
CA GLU A 273 -12.30 -0.99 16.99
C GLU A 273 -12.74 -2.23 17.76
N GLU A 274 -12.59 -2.20 19.10
CA GLU A 274 -13.28 -3.16 19.96
C GLU A 274 -14.76 -2.80 19.92
N VAL A 275 -15.56 -3.63 19.27
CA VAL A 275 -17.02 -3.52 19.40
C VAL A 275 -17.45 -4.40 20.57
N ASP A 276 -18.08 -3.79 21.55
CA ASP A 276 -18.77 -4.48 22.64
C ASP A 276 -19.87 -5.39 22.06
N GLY A 277 -19.73 -6.68 22.28
CA GLY A 277 -20.72 -7.69 21.91
C GLY A 277 -20.09 -8.92 21.25
N ASP A 278 -20.87 -9.98 21.04
CA ASP A 278 -20.53 -11.31 20.53
C ASP A 278 -19.88 -11.36 19.12
N TYR A 279 -19.26 -10.29 18.67
CA TYR A 279 -18.47 -10.26 17.45
C TYR A 279 -17.02 -10.59 17.79
N GLU A 280 -16.53 -11.71 17.24
CA GLU A 280 -15.11 -12.05 17.25
C GLU A 280 -14.28 -10.78 16.93
N LYS A 281 -13.24 -10.52 17.73
CA LYS A 281 -12.28 -9.43 17.52
C LYS A 281 -12.01 -9.25 16.04
N TYR A 282 -12.23 -8.03 15.52
CA TYR A 282 -12.15 -7.75 14.10
C TYR A 282 -10.86 -8.28 13.51
N GLY A 283 -11.03 -9.17 12.58
CA GLY A 283 -9.98 -9.58 11.70
C GLY A 283 -9.71 -8.50 10.65
N VAL A 284 -8.61 -8.64 9.97
CA VAL A 284 -8.32 -7.86 8.77
C VAL A 284 -9.14 -8.38 7.59
N GLY A 285 -9.68 -7.45 6.80
CA GLY A 285 -10.45 -7.75 5.61
C GLY A 285 -9.96 -6.95 4.41
N PRO A 286 -10.52 -7.18 3.22
CA PRO A 286 -10.07 -6.57 1.97
C PRO A 286 -10.33 -5.06 1.89
N GLN A 287 -10.97 -4.48 2.91
CA GLN A 287 -11.37 -3.07 2.90
C GLN A 287 -10.17 -2.13 3.00
N TYR A 288 -9.18 -2.46 3.84
CA TYR A 288 -8.04 -1.60 4.12
C TYR A 288 -6.75 -2.28 3.70
N VAL A 289 -6.19 -1.76 2.64
CA VAL A 289 -5.03 -2.30 1.92
C VAL A 289 -3.90 -1.26 1.89
N PHE A 290 -2.81 -1.51 1.18
CA PHE A 290 -1.71 -0.55 1.15
C PHE A 290 -0.78 -0.76 -0.04
N ARG A 291 0.02 0.27 -0.30
CA ARG A 291 1.24 0.24 -1.12
C ARG A 291 2.34 1.03 -0.44
N CYS A 292 3.60 0.85 -0.85
CA CYS A 292 4.73 1.54 -0.26
C CYS A 292 5.29 2.61 -1.20
N VAL A 293 6.05 3.56 -0.63
CA VAL A 293 6.86 4.54 -1.38
C VAL A 293 8.31 4.45 -0.97
N ILE A 294 9.22 4.82 -1.89
CA ILE A 294 10.61 5.13 -1.61
C ILE A 294 10.72 6.65 -1.57
N ASN A 295 11.14 7.19 -0.44
CA ASN A 295 11.46 8.60 -0.29
C ASN A 295 12.95 8.84 -0.58
N LYS A 296 13.29 9.99 -1.12
CA LYS A 296 14.69 10.41 -1.33
C LYS A 296 15.41 10.82 -0.06
#